data_abaea10116f22eae64fbef69c1545d4d
#
_entry.id   abaea10116f22eae64fbef69c1545d4d
#
_cell.length_a   1.000
_cell.length_b   1.000
_cell.length_c   1.000
_cell.angle_alpha   90.00
_cell.angle_beta   90.00
_cell.angle_gamma   90.00
#
_symmetry.space_group_name_H-M   'P 1'
#
loop_
_entity.id
_entity.type
_entity.pdbx_description
1 polymer ?
#
loop_
_entity_poly.entity_id
_entity_poly.type
_entity_poly.pdbx_seq_one_letter_code
_entity_poly.pdbx_strand_id
1 'polypeptide(L)'
;MNFFHRISLARSNRKIHRDIVASVRHTLAEDDDILTDEQKERLSGFAKAADEAVADPDQEKRAENLRLVVENYNAAYSGRNSFRTWIASVLDVLAVAFGVAFGVRGLFLQPFQIPTSSMQPTLFGIHYIDRQASDPYRSRAVKFFTPLGASNAKIVSPTDYGILESEPIPVVRPWGALISSLFHPGDFYRTGTVVRFGGRDFLLPGDDPRESIYRYLPVDPRTKTYSEGETVFDGWVSSGDHLFVDRFSIHFKPLKRGEVFVFNTEGLYSSRGTPLIGYYYIKRLAGLPGDTLRIDDGHLYIRPKNANTFLPAETFNPAFAKVYSGLGGYQGHLPMGRLEEHVEFTIPDDCCFALGDNTANSLDSRDWGPLPVKNIIGRAVFVFWPISRRVGGVDRLDPLPVPTVYPPSSTQPTAMNLQ
;
A
#
# COMPACT_ATOMS: atom_id res chain seq x y z
N MET A 1 12.88 -8.82 -70.16
CA MET A 1 12.46 -8.44 -68.80
C MET A 1 11.99 -7.00 -68.84
N ASN A 2 10.74 -6.73 -68.38
CA ASN A 2 10.13 -5.38 -68.42
C ASN A 2 10.85 -4.42 -67.48
N PHE A 3 11.00 -3.16 -67.87
CA PHE A 3 11.62 -2.09 -67.07
C PHE A 3 11.09 -2.01 -65.64
N PHE A 4 9.80 -2.16 -65.44
CA PHE A 4 9.18 -2.18 -64.12
C PHE A 4 9.62 -3.38 -63.23
N HIS A 5 9.85 -4.53 -63.83
CA HIS A 5 10.36 -5.72 -63.14
C HIS A 5 11.80 -5.47 -62.65
N ARG A 6 12.66 -4.84 -63.44
CA ARG A 6 14.01 -4.46 -63.04
C ARG A 6 14.02 -3.47 -61.86
N ILE A 7 13.15 -2.49 -61.86
CA ILE A 7 13.03 -1.52 -60.73
C ILE A 7 12.53 -2.20 -59.48
N SER A 8 11.54 -3.07 -59.58
CA SER A 8 11.01 -3.85 -58.47
C SER A 8 12.07 -4.76 -57.85
N LEU A 9 12.82 -5.47 -58.68
CA LEU A 9 13.90 -6.35 -58.25
C LEU A 9 15.04 -5.57 -57.58
N ALA A 10 15.43 -4.41 -58.14
CA ALA A 10 16.44 -3.54 -57.56
C ALA A 10 16.03 -2.98 -56.18
N ARG A 11 14.74 -2.65 -55.99
CA ARG A 11 14.21 -2.22 -54.67
C ARG A 11 14.20 -3.37 -53.66
N SER A 12 13.79 -4.56 -54.10
CA SER A 12 13.81 -5.76 -53.29
C SER A 12 15.25 -6.12 -52.84
N ASN A 13 16.19 -6.14 -53.75
CA ASN A 13 17.60 -6.42 -53.46
C ASN A 13 18.20 -5.44 -52.42
N ARG A 14 17.93 -4.14 -52.58
CA ARG A 14 18.38 -3.11 -51.65
C ARG A 14 17.74 -3.29 -50.26
N LYS A 15 16.49 -3.71 -50.21
CA LYS A 15 15.81 -3.99 -48.91
C LYS A 15 16.44 -5.19 -48.23
N ILE A 16 16.60 -6.32 -48.95
CA ILE A 16 17.19 -7.54 -48.39
C ILE A 16 18.61 -7.28 -47.87
N HIS A 17 19.44 -6.60 -48.64
CA HIS A 17 20.80 -6.20 -48.24
C HIS A 17 20.77 -5.40 -46.93
N ARG A 18 19.96 -4.35 -46.88
CA ARG A 18 19.86 -3.51 -45.68
C ARG A 18 19.38 -4.29 -44.47
N ASP A 19 18.38 -5.16 -44.66
CA ASP A 19 17.78 -5.93 -43.54
C ASP A 19 18.77 -6.97 -42.97
N ILE A 20 19.59 -7.62 -43.83
CA ILE A 20 20.59 -8.55 -43.33
C ILE A 20 21.78 -7.86 -42.66
N VAL A 21 22.27 -6.76 -43.20
CA VAL A 21 23.33 -5.97 -42.55
C VAL A 21 22.86 -5.40 -41.22
N ALA A 22 21.62 -4.93 -41.17
CA ALA A 22 21.02 -4.48 -39.89
C ALA A 22 20.90 -5.62 -38.88
N SER A 23 20.43 -6.82 -39.29
CA SER A 23 20.33 -7.99 -38.43
C SER A 23 21.69 -8.44 -37.89
N VAL A 24 22.72 -8.45 -38.74
CA VAL A 24 24.09 -8.79 -38.30
C VAL A 24 24.61 -7.78 -37.29
N ARG A 25 24.46 -6.48 -37.56
CA ARG A 25 24.89 -5.41 -36.64
C ARG A 25 24.15 -5.46 -35.33
N HIS A 26 22.85 -5.72 -35.35
CA HIS A 26 22.01 -5.86 -34.18
C HIS A 26 22.47 -7.05 -33.31
N THR A 27 22.71 -8.21 -33.94
CA THR A 27 23.21 -9.40 -33.25
C THR A 27 24.59 -9.18 -32.64
N LEU A 28 25.50 -8.50 -33.35
CA LEU A 28 26.82 -8.17 -32.82
C LEU A 28 26.75 -7.20 -31.64
N ALA A 29 25.81 -6.26 -31.65
CA ALA A 29 25.66 -5.28 -30.58
C ALA A 29 24.95 -5.85 -29.33
N GLU A 30 23.94 -6.70 -29.55
CA GLU A 30 23.19 -7.31 -28.40
C GLU A 30 23.96 -8.41 -27.69
N ASP A 31 24.78 -9.18 -28.42
CA ASP A 31 25.44 -10.37 -27.88
C ASP A 31 26.96 -10.21 -27.81
N ASP A 32 27.47 -8.99 -27.82
CA ASP A 32 28.91 -8.71 -27.83
C ASP A 32 29.66 -9.36 -26.65
N ASP A 33 29.00 -9.45 -25.51
CA ASP A 33 29.51 -10.06 -24.27
C ASP A 33 29.41 -11.60 -24.24
N ILE A 34 28.58 -12.20 -25.11
CA ILE A 34 28.28 -13.64 -25.14
C ILE A 34 29.00 -14.33 -26.31
N LEU A 35 29.28 -13.60 -27.40
CA LEU A 35 29.85 -14.13 -28.60
C LEU A 35 31.37 -14.27 -28.49
N THR A 36 31.90 -15.44 -28.92
CA THR A 36 33.34 -15.62 -29.07
C THR A 36 33.85 -14.81 -30.26
N ASP A 37 35.17 -14.50 -30.29
CA ASP A 37 35.80 -13.76 -31.38
C ASP A 37 35.57 -14.43 -32.74
N GLU A 38 35.63 -15.77 -32.78
CA GLU A 38 35.33 -16.56 -33.97
C GLU A 38 33.89 -16.39 -34.45
N GLN A 39 32.95 -16.33 -33.52
CA GLN A 39 31.53 -16.10 -33.84
C GLN A 39 31.29 -14.67 -34.35
N LYS A 40 31.95 -13.68 -33.76
CA LYS A 40 31.91 -12.28 -34.20
C LYS A 40 32.47 -12.12 -35.63
N GLU A 41 33.58 -12.75 -35.90
CA GLU A 41 34.19 -12.76 -37.24
C GLU A 41 33.29 -13.43 -38.26
N ARG A 42 32.68 -14.57 -37.93
CA ARG A 42 31.74 -15.27 -38.80
C ARG A 42 30.49 -14.46 -39.05
N LEU A 43 29.95 -13.74 -38.05
CA LEU A 43 28.82 -12.81 -38.23
C LEU A 43 29.16 -11.65 -39.13
N SER A 44 30.31 -11.00 -38.91
CA SER A 44 30.75 -9.91 -39.74
C SER A 44 30.99 -10.35 -41.21
N GLY A 45 31.36 -11.62 -41.41
CA GLY A 45 31.48 -12.25 -42.72
C GLY A 45 30.19 -12.27 -43.52
N PHE A 46 29.03 -12.45 -42.88
CA PHE A 46 27.72 -12.37 -43.56
C PHE A 46 27.38 -10.96 -44.04
N ALA A 47 27.72 -9.93 -43.27
CA ALA A 47 27.53 -8.54 -43.72
C ALA A 47 28.42 -8.24 -44.94
N LYS A 48 29.68 -8.68 -44.91
CA LYS A 48 30.63 -8.51 -46.01
C LYS A 48 30.19 -9.28 -47.24
N ALA A 49 29.72 -10.52 -47.10
CA ALA A 49 29.14 -11.28 -48.19
C ALA A 49 27.89 -10.63 -48.82
N ALA A 50 27.07 -9.97 -47.99
CA ALA A 50 25.92 -9.20 -48.48
C ALA A 50 26.34 -7.96 -49.26
N ASP A 51 27.39 -7.25 -48.84
CA ASP A 51 27.98 -6.12 -49.53
C ASP A 51 28.58 -6.56 -50.90
N GLU A 52 29.29 -7.68 -50.93
CA GLU A 52 29.84 -8.27 -52.15
C GLU A 52 28.71 -8.70 -53.12
N ALA A 53 27.66 -9.32 -52.62
CA ALA A 53 26.52 -9.73 -53.43
C ALA A 53 25.81 -8.54 -54.11
N VAL A 54 25.72 -7.38 -53.46
CA VAL A 54 25.12 -6.17 -54.03
C VAL A 54 26.01 -5.52 -55.13
N ALA A 55 27.30 -5.77 -55.09
CA ALA A 55 28.26 -5.21 -56.06
C ALA A 55 28.14 -5.84 -57.47
N ASP A 56 27.51 -7.02 -57.60
CA ASP A 56 27.34 -7.69 -58.89
C ASP A 56 26.51 -6.78 -59.89
N PRO A 57 26.96 -6.60 -61.15
CA PRO A 57 26.24 -5.78 -62.11
C PRO A 57 24.87 -6.37 -62.53
N ASP A 58 24.68 -7.69 -62.40
CA ASP A 58 23.45 -8.37 -62.79
C ASP A 58 22.45 -8.42 -61.62
N GLN A 59 21.23 -7.90 -61.86
CA GLN A 59 20.18 -7.83 -60.85
C GLN A 59 19.63 -9.20 -60.40
N GLU A 60 19.62 -10.18 -61.32
CA GLU A 60 19.14 -11.53 -61.02
C GLU A 60 20.17 -12.29 -60.17
N LYS A 61 21.44 -12.20 -60.54
CA LYS A 61 22.54 -12.77 -59.74
C LYS A 61 22.65 -12.12 -58.37
N ARG A 62 22.42 -10.81 -58.25
CA ARG A 62 22.32 -10.13 -56.96
C ARG A 62 21.22 -10.74 -56.08
N ALA A 63 20.03 -10.98 -56.64
CA ALA A 63 18.91 -11.55 -55.89
C ALA A 63 19.25 -12.96 -55.41
N GLU A 64 19.86 -13.77 -56.25
CA GLU A 64 20.25 -15.13 -55.92
C GLU A 64 21.36 -15.17 -54.84
N ASN A 65 22.41 -14.36 -55.02
CA ASN A 65 23.52 -14.28 -54.06
C ASN A 65 23.02 -13.75 -52.68
N LEU A 66 22.20 -12.70 -52.66
CA LEU A 66 21.61 -12.21 -51.41
C LEU A 66 20.73 -13.24 -50.74
N ARG A 67 19.95 -14.02 -51.50
CA ARG A 67 19.16 -15.09 -50.98
C ARG A 67 20.02 -16.18 -50.32
N LEU A 68 21.12 -16.59 -50.95
CA LEU A 68 22.06 -17.53 -50.38
C LEU A 68 22.71 -17.01 -49.10
N VAL A 69 23.06 -15.72 -49.03
CA VAL A 69 23.58 -15.12 -47.78
C VAL A 69 22.53 -15.16 -46.69
N VAL A 70 21.24 -14.86 -46.98
CA VAL A 70 20.15 -14.95 -45.98
C VAL A 70 19.92 -16.39 -45.53
N GLU A 71 19.91 -17.35 -46.46
CA GLU A 71 19.74 -18.78 -46.13
C GLU A 71 20.89 -19.28 -45.25
N ASN A 72 22.13 -18.94 -45.59
CA ASN A 72 23.31 -19.31 -44.78
C ASN A 72 23.31 -18.64 -43.40
N TYR A 73 22.94 -17.38 -43.34
CA TYR A 73 22.78 -16.65 -42.06
C TYR A 73 21.71 -17.32 -41.21
N ASN A 74 20.52 -17.58 -41.74
CA ASN A 74 19.44 -18.25 -41.03
C ASN A 74 19.85 -19.66 -40.60
N ALA A 75 20.50 -20.44 -41.42
CA ALA A 75 20.99 -21.78 -41.09
C ALA A 75 22.02 -21.75 -39.98
N ALA A 76 22.93 -20.78 -39.98
CA ALA A 76 23.95 -20.60 -38.92
C ALA A 76 23.34 -20.16 -37.58
N TYR A 77 22.22 -19.41 -37.61
CA TYR A 77 21.59 -18.82 -36.43
C TYR A 77 20.20 -19.39 -36.11
N SER A 78 19.63 -20.31 -36.92
CA SER A 78 18.36 -20.96 -36.64
C SER A 78 18.35 -21.85 -35.37
N GLY A 79 19.52 -22.17 -34.84
CA GLY A 79 19.68 -22.90 -33.57
C GLY A 79 19.57 -22.03 -32.31
N ARG A 80 19.38 -20.72 -32.43
CA ARG A 80 19.13 -19.85 -31.29
C ARG A 80 17.76 -20.18 -30.74
N ASN A 81 17.74 -20.78 -29.56
CA ASN A 81 16.51 -21.20 -28.88
C ASN A 81 15.63 -19.96 -28.68
N SER A 82 14.63 -19.77 -29.55
CA SER A 82 13.63 -18.69 -29.47
C SER A 82 13.07 -18.51 -28.07
N PHE A 83 12.99 -19.59 -27.31
CA PHE A 83 12.59 -19.60 -25.93
C PHE A 83 13.61 -18.92 -25.00
N ARG A 84 14.92 -19.10 -25.21
CA ARG A 84 15.96 -18.46 -24.39
C ARG A 84 16.03 -16.97 -24.63
N THR A 85 15.92 -16.52 -25.89
CA THR A 85 15.84 -15.09 -26.24
C THR A 85 14.57 -14.45 -25.71
N TRP A 86 13.43 -15.14 -25.75
CA TRP A 86 12.20 -14.64 -25.16
C TRP A 86 12.33 -14.51 -23.63
N ILE A 87 12.88 -15.51 -22.94
CA ILE A 87 13.14 -15.43 -21.50
C ILE A 87 14.06 -14.26 -21.17
N ALA A 88 15.17 -14.10 -21.90
CA ALA A 88 16.10 -12.99 -21.67
C ALA A 88 15.39 -11.64 -21.80
N SER A 89 14.64 -11.43 -22.87
CA SER A 89 13.85 -10.19 -23.07
C SER A 89 12.83 -9.96 -21.95
N VAL A 90 12.16 -11.00 -21.47
CA VAL A 90 11.23 -10.88 -20.34
C VAL A 90 11.98 -10.52 -19.04
N LEU A 91 13.12 -11.13 -18.80
CA LEU A 91 13.94 -10.83 -17.62
C LEU A 91 14.49 -9.40 -17.64
N ASP A 92 14.92 -8.91 -18.81
CA ASP A 92 15.39 -7.53 -18.95
C ASP A 92 14.26 -6.53 -18.66
N VAL A 93 13.07 -6.74 -19.23
CA VAL A 93 11.89 -5.90 -18.93
C VAL A 93 11.54 -5.95 -17.45
N LEU A 94 11.57 -7.13 -16.85
CA LEU A 94 11.32 -7.28 -15.41
C LEU A 94 12.40 -6.60 -14.56
N ALA A 95 13.68 -6.73 -14.92
CA ALA A 95 14.78 -6.08 -14.21
C ALA A 95 14.64 -4.56 -14.21
N VAL A 96 14.34 -3.97 -15.38
CA VAL A 96 14.09 -2.52 -15.50
C VAL A 96 12.83 -2.13 -14.72
N ALA A 97 11.73 -2.87 -14.87
CA ALA A 97 10.48 -2.59 -14.16
C ALA A 97 10.66 -2.66 -12.63
N PHE A 98 11.35 -3.67 -12.13
CA PHE A 98 11.67 -3.78 -10.70
C PHE A 98 12.62 -2.68 -10.24
N GLY A 99 13.66 -2.36 -11.02
CA GLY A 99 14.59 -1.26 -10.70
C GLY A 99 13.86 0.07 -10.55
N VAL A 100 12.98 0.40 -11.50
CA VAL A 100 12.15 1.60 -11.44
C VAL A 100 11.17 1.53 -10.26
N ALA A 101 10.47 0.41 -10.07
CA ALA A 101 9.50 0.25 -9.00
C ALA A 101 10.15 0.37 -7.61
N PHE A 102 11.31 -0.27 -7.39
CA PHE A 102 12.05 -0.15 -6.14
C PHE A 102 12.63 1.25 -5.94
N GLY A 103 13.11 1.91 -7.00
CA GLY A 103 13.57 3.29 -6.96
C GLY A 103 12.45 4.25 -6.56
N VAL A 104 11.29 4.15 -7.21
CA VAL A 104 10.11 4.97 -6.87
C VAL A 104 9.65 4.70 -5.46
N ARG A 105 9.54 3.42 -5.06
CA ARG A 105 9.15 3.04 -3.70
C ARG A 105 10.12 3.56 -2.64
N GLY A 106 11.42 3.47 -2.88
CA GLY A 106 12.44 3.86 -1.90
C GLY A 106 12.58 5.37 -1.72
N LEU A 107 12.45 6.12 -2.82
CA LEU A 107 12.74 7.56 -2.84
C LEU A 107 11.49 8.44 -2.74
N PHE A 108 10.38 8.03 -3.35
CA PHE A 108 9.22 8.92 -3.53
C PHE A 108 7.99 8.48 -2.76
N LEU A 109 7.46 7.29 -3.04
CA LEU A 109 6.18 6.82 -2.53
C LEU A 109 6.31 5.47 -1.84
N GLN A 110 6.09 5.45 -0.54
CA GLN A 110 6.09 4.21 0.24
C GLN A 110 4.67 3.78 0.58
N PRO A 111 4.26 2.53 0.28
CA PRO A 111 2.98 2.00 0.71
C PRO A 111 3.00 1.66 2.20
N PHE A 112 1.94 2.06 2.91
CA PHE A 112 1.67 1.72 4.31
C PHE A 112 0.26 1.15 4.46
N GLN A 113 0.10 0.22 5.38
CA GLN A 113 -1.19 -0.30 5.82
C GLN A 113 -1.54 0.33 7.17
N ILE A 114 -2.83 0.64 7.37
CA ILE A 114 -3.34 1.15 8.63
C ILE A 114 -3.88 -0.02 9.45
N PRO A 115 -3.21 -0.41 10.55
CA PRO A 115 -3.68 -1.52 11.36
C PRO A 115 -4.74 -1.10 12.41
N THR A 116 -4.67 0.15 12.90
CA THR A 116 -5.45 0.62 14.06
C THR A 116 -6.54 1.62 13.68
N SER A 117 -7.48 1.84 14.59
CA SER A 117 -8.59 2.77 14.41
C SER A 117 -8.29 4.22 14.83
N SER A 118 -7.06 4.54 15.19
CA SER A 118 -6.70 5.84 15.78
C SER A 118 -6.94 7.06 14.88
N MET A 119 -7.07 6.86 13.57
CA MET A 119 -7.31 7.90 12.57
C MET A 119 -8.73 7.91 12.00
N GLN A 120 -9.65 7.12 12.56
CA GLN A 120 -11.08 7.20 12.19
C GLN A 120 -11.66 8.54 12.61
N PRO A 121 -12.56 9.14 11.83
CA PRO A 121 -13.18 8.64 10.58
C PRO A 121 -12.37 8.88 9.30
N THR A 122 -11.20 9.50 9.37
CA THR A 122 -10.39 9.84 8.18
C THR A 122 -9.81 8.59 7.52
N LEU A 123 -9.16 7.73 8.30
CA LEU A 123 -8.57 6.47 7.85
C LEU A 123 -9.09 5.34 8.72
N PHE A 124 -9.36 4.21 8.11
CA PHE A 124 -9.84 3.03 8.81
C PHE A 124 -8.74 1.97 8.88
N GLY A 125 -8.49 1.50 10.08
CA GLY A 125 -7.66 0.32 10.32
C GLY A 125 -8.37 -0.99 9.97
N ILE A 126 -7.74 -2.09 10.35
CA ILE A 126 -8.38 -3.41 10.30
C ILE A 126 -9.63 -3.36 11.16
N HIS A 127 -10.78 -3.73 10.61
CA HIS A 127 -12.05 -3.69 11.32
C HIS A 127 -12.99 -4.81 10.87
N TYR A 128 -13.89 -5.17 11.77
CA TYR A 128 -14.93 -6.16 11.55
C TYR A 128 -16.17 -5.53 10.95
N ILE A 129 -16.79 -6.22 10.01
CA ILE A 129 -18.06 -5.85 9.37
C ILE A 129 -19.03 -6.99 9.59
N ASP A 130 -20.08 -6.76 10.38
CA ASP A 130 -21.11 -7.77 10.63
C ASP A 130 -21.88 -8.09 9.33
N ARG A 131 -22.02 -9.37 9.05
CA ARG A 131 -22.74 -9.86 7.87
C ARG A 131 -24.23 -9.57 7.92
N GLN A 132 -24.81 -9.52 9.11
CA GLN A 132 -26.26 -9.27 9.31
C GLN A 132 -26.59 -7.76 9.26
N ALA A 133 -25.72 -6.93 9.83
CA ALA A 133 -25.94 -5.49 9.92
C ALA A 133 -25.69 -4.78 8.58
N SER A 134 -24.65 -5.14 7.88
CA SER A 134 -24.38 -4.62 6.54
C SER A 134 -23.55 -5.63 5.74
N ASP A 135 -24.08 -6.08 4.62
CA ASP A 135 -23.27 -6.79 3.63
C ASP A 135 -22.87 -5.80 2.52
N PRO A 136 -21.75 -5.05 2.68
CA PRO A 136 -21.30 -4.12 1.65
C PRO A 136 -20.90 -4.84 0.37
N TYR A 137 -20.80 -6.17 0.43
CA TYR A 137 -20.41 -7.06 -0.66
C TYR A 137 -21.59 -7.80 -1.28
N ARG A 138 -22.81 -7.34 -1.04
CA ARG A 138 -24.05 -7.97 -1.53
C ARG A 138 -24.17 -8.00 -3.05
N SER A 139 -23.56 -7.08 -3.78
CA SER A 139 -23.58 -7.10 -5.24
C SER A 139 -22.65 -8.16 -5.83
N ARG A 140 -23.10 -8.85 -6.90
CA ARG A 140 -22.29 -9.87 -7.58
C ARG A 140 -20.95 -9.35 -8.09
N ALA A 141 -20.90 -8.11 -8.57
CA ALA A 141 -19.68 -7.44 -9.03
C ALA A 141 -18.70 -7.23 -7.87
N VAL A 142 -19.19 -6.81 -6.70
CA VAL A 142 -18.37 -6.62 -5.52
C VAL A 142 -17.89 -7.95 -4.96
N LYS A 143 -18.71 -9.01 -4.97
CA LYS A 143 -18.29 -10.37 -4.55
C LYS A 143 -17.14 -10.93 -5.38
N PHE A 144 -17.06 -10.59 -6.66
CA PHE A 144 -15.93 -10.98 -7.51
C PHE A 144 -14.62 -10.29 -7.09
N PHE A 145 -14.70 -9.05 -6.61
CA PHE A 145 -13.56 -8.28 -6.13
C PHE A 145 -13.33 -8.35 -4.61
N THR A 146 -14.19 -9.06 -3.88
CA THR A 146 -14.13 -9.20 -2.40
C THR A 146 -12.81 -9.80 -1.89
N PRO A 147 -12.12 -10.74 -2.63
CA PRO A 147 -10.81 -11.23 -2.19
C PRO A 147 -9.79 -10.12 -2.00
N LEU A 148 -10.12 -8.94 -2.46
CA LEU A 148 -9.22 -7.83 -2.62
C LEU A 148 -9.31 -6.78 -1.48
N GLY A 149 -9.71 -7.12 -0.28
CA GLY A 149 -9.69 -6.15 0.83
C GLY A 149 -10.48 -6.52 2.07
N ALA A 150 -11.23 -7.61 2.04
CA ALA A 150 -11.90 -8.15 3.21
C ALA A 150 -11.91 -9.67 3.17
N SER A 151 -11.71 -10.30 4.31
CA SER A 151 -11.65 -11.74 4.47
C SER A 151 -12.77 -12.22 5.37
N ASN A 152 -13.28 -13.41 5.09
CA ASN A 152 -14.34 -14.02 5.88
C ASN A 152 -13.83 -14.42 7.25
N ALA A 153 -14.58 -14.12 8.31
CA ALA A 153 -14.25 -14.50 9.67
C ALA A 153 -15.50 -15.00 10.38
N LYS A 154 -15.38 -16.18 10.97
CA LYS A 154 -16.45 -16.78 11.75
C LYS A 154 -15.88 -17.52 12.96
N ILE A 155 -16.41 -17.21 14.15
CA ILE A 155 -16.17 -17.98 15.36
C ILE A 155 -17.50 -18.47 15.91
N VAL A 156 -17.55 -19.76 16.17
CA VAL A 156 -18.67 -20.43 16.83
C VAL A 156 -18.14 -21.03 18.12
N SER A 157 -18.85 -20.87 19.21
CA SER A 157 -18.44 -21.42 20.51
C SER A 157 -18.35 -22.93 20.44
N PRO A 158 -17.19 -23.53 20.77
CA PRO A 158 -17.02 -25.00 20.74
C PRO A 158 -17.54 -25.69 21.98
N THR A 159 -17.85 -24.95 23.05
CA THR A 159 -18.29 -25.48 24.35
C THR A 159 -19.27 -24.52 25.00
N ASP A 160 -20.07 -25.02 25.93
CA ASP A 160 -20.81 -24.17 26.84
C ASP A 160 -19.83 -23.32 27.67
N TYR A 161 -20.23 -22.06 27.93
CA TYR A 161 -19.41 -21.11 28.72
C TYR A 161 -18.04 -20.77 28.09
N GLY A 162 -17.92 -20.84 26.77
CA GLY A 162 -16.71 -20.41 26.08
C GLY A 162 -16.38 -18.95 26.40
N ILE A 163 -15.15 -18.68 26.88
CA ILE A 163 -14.59 -17.34 27.08
C ILE A 163 -13.45 -17.16 26.11
N LEU A 164 -13.34 -15.96 25.54
CA LEU A 164 -12.21 -15.62 24.69
C LEU A 164 -10.94 -15.55 25.54
N GLU A 165 -10.09 -16.54 25.41
CA GLU A 165 -8.76 -16.58 26.00
C GLU A 165 -7.80 -15.85 25.04
N SER A 166 -7.24 -14.76 25.49
CA SER A 166 -6.55 -13.88 24.55
C SER A 166 -5.06 -13.74 24.81
N GLU A 167 -4.28 -14.62 24.20
CA GLU A 167 -3.02 -14.14 23.65
C GLU A 167 -3.03 -14.40 22.13
N PRO A 168 -2.99 -13.37 21.27
CA PRO A 168 -2.99 -13.56 19.84
C PRO A 168 -1.62 -14.03 19.40
N ILE A 169 -1.60 -15.07 18.62
CA ILE A 169 -0.39 -15.55 17.97
C ILE A 169 -0.43 -15.12 16.51
N PRO A 170 0.44 -14.20 16.08
CA PRO A 170 0.51 -13.84 14.66
C PRO A 170 1.02 -15.02 13.85
N VAL A 171 0.39 -15.28 12.70
CA VAL A 171 0.76 -16.37 11.81
C VAL A 171 0.85 -15.86 10.37
N VAL A 172 1.84 -16.38 9.63
CA VAL A 172 2.00 -16.13 8.20
C VAL A 172 1.63 -17.39 7.44
N ARG A 173 0.60 -17.31 6.59
CA ARG A 173 0.18 -18.45 5.77
C ARG A 173 1.18 -18.71 4.65
N PRO A 174 1.53 -19.99 4.36
CA PRO A 174 2.40 -20.35 3.27
C PRO A 174 1.78 -20.02 1.90
N TRP A 175 2.60 -19.76 0.89
CA TRP A 175 2.15 -19.41 -0.46
C TRP A 175 1.18 -20.45 -1.08
N GLY A 176 1.37 -21.74 -0.77
CA GLY A 176 0.46 -22.78 -1.22
C GLY A 176 -0.98 -22.61 -0.72
N ALA A 177 -1.16 -22.10 0.51
CA ALA A 177 -2.47 -21.80 1.05
C ALA A 177 -3.13 -20.59 0.34
N LEU A 178 -2.35 -19.64 -0.18
CA LEU A 178 -2.85 -18.54 -1.00
C LEU A 178 -3.34 -19.02 -2.36
N ILE A 179 -2.66 -19.97 -2.99
CA ILE A 179 -3.07 -20.55 -4.26
C ILE A 179 -4.40 -21.29 -4.10
N SER A 180 -4.55 -22.09 -3.03
CA SER A 180 -5.82 -22.78 -2.73
C SER A 180 -6.96 -21.79 -2.45
N SER A 181 -6.65 -20.63 -1.90
CA SER A 181 -7.63 -19.58 -1.58
C SER A 181 -8.15 -18.84 -2.82
N LEU A 182 -7.53 -18.97 -3.99
CA LEU A 182 -8.06 -18.42 -5.25
C LEU A 182 -9.47 -18.93 -5.56
N PHE A 183 -9.81 -20.16 -5.09
CA PHE A 183 -11.13 -20.75 -5.24
C PHE A 183 -12.09 -20.40 -4.09
N HIS A 184 -11.60 -19.79 -3.03
CA HIS A 184 -12.36 -19.37 -1.85
C HIS A 184 -12.08 -17.90 -1.54
N PRO A 185 -12.74 -16.97 -2.20
CA PRO A 185 -12.43 -15.55 -2.14
C PRO A 185 -12.38 -14.96 -0.71
N GLY A 186 -13.16 -15.51 0.22
CA GLY A 186 -13.15 -15.05 1.62
C GLY A 186 -11.91 -15.41 2.42
N ASP A 187 -11.04 -16.28 1.90
CA ASP A 187 -9.87 -16.79 2.62
C ASP A 187 -8.53 -16.27 2.05
N PHE A 188 -8.59 -15.27 1.17
CA PHE A 188 -7.40 -14.71 0.53
C PHE A 188 -6.71 -13.68 1.43
N TYR A 189 -5.96 -14.15 2.43
CA TYR A 189 -5.11 -13.33 3.29
C TYR A 189 -3.80 -14.06 3.62
N ARG A 190 -2.71 -13.31 3.74
CA ARG A 190 -1.39 -13.85 4.03
C ARG A 190 -1.05 -13.83 5.50
N THR A 191 -1.39 -12.76 6.19
CA THR A 191 -1.18 -12.61 7.63
C THR A 191 -2.48 -12.87 8.36
N GLY A 192 -2.38 -13.56 9.45
CA GLY A 192 -3.52 -13.87 10.30
C GLY A 192 -3.11 -13.90 11.76
N THR A 193 -4.11 -13.90 12.62
CA THR A 193 -3.94 -13.97 14.08
C THR A 193 -4.74 -15.14 14.61
N VAL A 194 -4.08 -16.03 15.33
CA VAL A 194 -4.75 -17.12 16.03
C VAL A 194 -5.28 -16.58 17.35
N VAL A 195 -6.57 -16.74 17.58
CA VAL A 195 -7.22 -16.45 18.85
C VAL A 195 -7.80 -17.74 19.44
N ARG A 196 -7.65 -17.93 20.74
CA ARG A 196 -8.21 -19.07 21.45
C ARG A 196 -9.56 -18.71 22.04
N PHE A 197 -10.54 -19.58 21.85
CA PHE A 197 -11.88 -19.41 22.37
C PHE A 197 -12.46 -20.77 22.78
N GLY A 198 -12.84 -20.89 24.06
CA GLY A 198 -13.36 -22.14 24.61
C GLY A 198 -12.40 -23.32 24.42
N GLY A 199 -11.09 -23.11 24.58
CA GLY A 199 -10.06 -24.13 24.42
C GLY A 199 -9.73 -24.50 22.97
N ARG A 200 -10.32 -23.83 21.95
CA ARG A 200 -10.09 -24.08 20.53
C ARG A 200 -9.48 -22.86 19.85
N ASP A 201 -8.55 -23.12 18.94
CA ASP A 201 -7.88 -22.07 18.18
C ASP A 201 -8.67 -21.71 16.91
N PHE A 202 -8.86 -20.42 16.69
CA PHE A 202 -9.49 -19.83 15.51
C PHE A 202 -8.53 -18.88 14.83
N LEU A 203 -8.44 -18.98 13.50
CA LEU A 203 -7.60 -18.08 12.71
C LEU A 203 -8.45 -16.91 12.20
N LEU A 204 -8.06 -15.69 12.59
CA LEU A 204 -8.63 -14.45 12.09
C LEU A 204 -7.70 -13.82 11.04
N PRO A 205 -8.24 -13.21 9.98
CA PRO A 205 -7.44 -12.49 9.00
C PRO A 205 -6.81 -11.22 9.60
N GLY A 206 -5.57 -10.91 9.19
CA GLY A 206 -4.86 -9.67 9.54
C GLY A 206 -3.98 -9.77 10.78
N ASP A 207 -3.13 -8.76 10.94
CA ASP A 207 -2.21 -8.66 12.07
C ASP A 207 -2.95 -8.06 13.26
N ASP A 208 -3.16 -8.85 14.29
CA ASP A 208 -3.84 -8.52 15.54
C ASP A 208 -5.13 -7.68 15.38
N PRO A 209 -6.17 -8.24 14.76
CA PRO A 209 -7.41 -7.52 14.54
C PRO A 209 -8.28 -7.40 15.80
N ARG A 210 -7.84 -7.92 16.95
CA ARG A 210 -8.65 -8.05 18.18
C ARG A 210 -9.25 -6.75 18.66
N GLU A 211 -8.41 -5.73 18.90
CA GLU A 211 -8.92 -4.45 19.39
C GLU A 211 -9.90 -3.82 18.42
N SER A 212 -9.62 -3.94 17.12
CA SER A 212 -10.50 -3.42 16.08
C SER A 212 -11.80 -4.21 16.00
N ILE A 213 -11.76 -5.53 16.21
CA ILE A 213 -12.94 -6.40 16.16
C ILE A 213 -13.81 -6.18 17.40
N TYR A 214 -13.23 -6.16 18.61
CA TYR A 214 -14.01 -6.05 19.86
C TYR A 214 -14.82 -4.76 19.93
N ARG A 215 -14.37 -3.69 19.32
CA ARG A 215 -15.12 -2.43 19.24
C ARG A 215 -16.40 -2.52 18.43
N TYR A 216 -16.47 -3.43 17.51
CA TYR A 216 -17.58 -3.58 16.58
C TYR A 216 -18.52 -4.72 16.94
N LEU A 217 -18.17 -5.51 17.96
CA LEU A 217 -19.06 -6.52 18.48
C LEU A 217 -20.06 -5.88 19.45
N PRO A 218 -21.35 -6.30 19.39
CA PRO A 218 -22.39 -5.74 20.26
C PRO A 218 -22.15 -6.05 21.75
N VAL A 219 -21.38 -7.08 22.03
CA VAL A 219 -20.98 -7.50 23.39
C VAL A 219 -19.52 -7.90 23.37
N ASP A 220 -18.77 -7.46 24.39
CA ASP A 220 -17.38 -7.85 24.55
C ASP A 220 -17.28 -9.37 24.76
N PRO A 221 -16.66 -10.13 23.85
CA PRO A 221 -16.57 -11.59 23.94
C PRO A 221 -15.68 -12.06 25.10
N ARG A 222 -14.96 -11.17 25.77
CA ARG A 222 -14.18 -11.47 26.98
C ARG A 222 -15.05 -11.55 28.24
N THR A 223 -16.23 -10.94 28.20
CA THR A 223 -17.13 -10.83 29.37
C THR A 223 -18.40 -11.65 29.25
N LYS A 224 -18.80 -11.98 28.02
CA LYS A 224 -19.98 -12.79 27.76
C LYS A 224 -19.63 -14.26 27.70
N THR A 225 -20.45 -15.09 28.33
CA THR A 225 -20.46 -16.54 28.17
C THR A 225 -21.34 -16.94 27.00
N TYR A 226 -20.91 -17.92 26.24
CA TYR A 226 -21.62 -18.44 25.06
C TYR A 226 -21.99 -19.90 25.25
N SER A 227 -23.09 -20.33 24.66
CA SER A 227 -23.47 -21.74 24.62
C SER A 227 -22.77 -22.46 23.46
N GLU A 228 -22.61 -23.77 23.54
CA GLU A 228 -22.07 -24.57 22.43
C GLU A 228 -22.88 -24.34 21.16
N GLY A 229 -22.20 -24.09 20.06
CA GLY A 229 -22.82 -23.78 18.77
C GLY A 229 -23.29 -22.33 18.62
N GLU A 230 -23.26 -21.48 19.66
CA GLU A 230 -23.59 -20.07 19.53
C GLU A 230 -22.54 -19.34 18.72
N THR A 231 -22.99 -18.48 17.79
CA THR A 231 -22.08 -17.68 16.96
C THR A 231 -21.57 -16.49 17.76
N VAL A 232 -20.26 -16.44 17.99
CA VAL A 232 -19.58 -15.30 18.62
C VAL A 232 -19.49 -14.14 17.67
N PHE A 233 -19.04 -14.39 16.44
CA PHE A 233 -19.15 -13.46 15.33
C PHE A 233 -19.14 -14.17 13.96
N ASP A 234 -19.82 -13.56 12.98
CA ASP A 234 -19.87 -14.00 11.60
C ASP A 234 -19.90 -12.76 10.72
N GLY A 235 -18.84 -12.55 9.92
CA GLY A 235 -18.76 -11.39 9.10
C GLY A 235 -17.49 -11.33 8.27
N TRP A 236 -17.08 -10.11 7.95
CA TRP A 236 -15.91 -9.80 7.16
C TRP A 236 -14.90 -9.03 8.02
N VAL A 237 -13.62 -9.33 7.87
CA VAL A 237 -12.53 -8.52 8.40
C VAL A 237 -11.92 -7.74 7.25
N SER A 238 -12.06 -6.43 7.28
CA SER A 238 -11.40 -5.52 6.34
C SER A 238 -9.91 -5.47 6.62
N SER A 239 -9.10 -5.43 5.56
CA SER A 239 -7.63 -5.29 5.68
C SER A 239 -7.19 -3.89 6.16
N GLY A 240 -8.12 -2.96 6.36
CA GLY A 240 -7.82 -1.56 6.61
C GLY A 240 -7.36 -0.80 5.38
N ASP A 241 -7.24 0.50 5.52
CA ASP A 241 -6.77 1.36 4.43
C ASP A 241 -5.28 1.15 4.17
N HIS A 242 -4.92 1.04 2.91
CA HIS A 242 -3.54 1.08 2.45
C HIS A 242 -3.34 2.39 1.70
N LEU A 243 -2.30 3.10 2.03
CA LEU A 243 -2.05 4.42 1.47
C LEU A 243 -0.61 4.60 1.03
N PHE A 244 -0.41 5.53 0.12
CA PHE A 244 0.92 6.00 -0.24
C PHE A 244 1.35 7.17 0.64
N VAL A 245 2.59 7.10 1.10
CA VAL A 245 3.28 8.13 1.85
C VAL A 245 4.35 8.74 0.96
N ASP A 246 4.24 10.04 0.73
CA ASP A 246 5.22 10.84 0.00
C ASP A 246 6.36 11.23 0.95
N ARG A 247 7.51 10.63 0.70
CA ARG A 247 8.74 10.86 1.47
C ARG A 247 9.61 11.97 0.87
N PHE A 248 9.40 12.28 -0.39
CA PHE A 248 10.26 13.17 -1.14
C PHE A 248 9.85 14.65 -0.99
N SER A 249 8.57 14.94 -1.17
CA SER A 249 8.11 16.33 -1.21
C SER A 249 8.29 17.08 0.12
N ILE A 250 8.34 16.37 1.26
CA ILE A 250 8.53 16.99 2.58
C ILE A 250 9.86 17.75 2.70
N HIS A 251 10.87 17.38 1.90
CA HIS A 251 12.18 18.08 1.89
C HIS A 251 12.13 19.45 1.22
N PHE A 252 11.14 19.69 0.36
CA PHE A 252 10.98 20.95 -0.38
C PHE A 252 9.73 21.71 0.03
N LYS A 253 8.71 20.98 0.51
CA LYS A 253 7.43 21.54 0.94
C LYS A 253 7.10 21.03 2.34
N PRO A 254 7.43 21.79 3.38
CA PRO A 254 7.15 21.41 4.75
C PRO A 254 5.69 21.02 4.98
N LEU A 255 5.45 20.15 5.94
CA LEU A 255 4.11 19.77 6.37
C LEU A 255 3.36 20.97 6.92
N LYS A 256 2.05 21.00 6.67
CA LYS A 256 1.13 22.02 7.18
C LYS A 256 0.23 21.44 8.25
N ARG A 257 -0.30 22.29 9.14
CA ARG A 257 -1.31 21.93 10.12
C ARG A 257 -2.49 21.25 9.43
N GLY A 258 -2.98 20.19 10.02
CA GLY A 258 -4.07 19.38 9.50
C GLY A 258 -3.68 18.30 8.50
N GLU A 259 -2.46 18.29 7.96
CA GLU A 259 -2.02 17.21 7.08
C GLU A 259 -1.80 15.91 7.88
N VAL A 260 -2.14 14.78 7.26
CA VAL A 260 -1.89 13.46 7.83
C VAL A 260 -0.48 13.01 7.43
N PHE A 261 0.29 12.54 8.39
CA PHE A 261 1.67 12.17 8.17
C PHE A 261 2.09 10.91 8.93
N VAL A 262 3.16 10.29 8.47
CA VAL A 262 3.79 9.11 9.06
C VAL A 262 5.12 9.51 9.69
N PHE A 263 5.39 8.97 10.86
CA PHE A 263 6.63 9.17 11.60
C PHE A 263 7.09 7.88 12.29
N ASN A 264 8.37 7.81 12.63
CA ASN A 264 8.89 6.74 13.47
C ASN A 264 8.78 7.13 14.95
N THR A 265 8.71 6.11 15.81
CA THR A 265 8.55 6.29 17.25
C THR A 265 9.88 6.27 18.02
N GLU A 266 11.00 6.36 17.32
CA GLU A 266 12.33 6.32 17.95
C GLU A 266 12.50 7.48 18.93
N GLY A 267 12.89 7.14 20.16
CA GLY A 267 13.07 8.11 21.23
C GLY A 267 11.80 8.62 21.89
N LEU A 268 10.63 8.09 21.54
CA LEU A 268 9.37 8.40 22.21
C LEU A 268 9.09 7.41 23.35
N TYR A 269 8.51 7.92 24.42
CA TYR A 269 8.12 7.16 25.60
C TYR A 269 6.68 7.50 25.94
N SER A 270 5.88 6.50 26.27
CA SER A 270 4.54 6.72 26.81
C SER A 270 4.62 7.50 28.14
N SER A 271 3.52 8.06 28.59
CA SER A 271 3.40 8.71 29.91
C SER A 271 3.80 7.80 31.07
N ARG A 272 3.78 6.49 30.87
CA ARG A 272 4.20 5.46 31.84
C ARG A 272 5.69 5.11 31.75
N GLY A 273 6.47 5.78 30.90
CA GLY A 273 7.89 5.53 30.70
C GLY A 273 8.22 4.33 29.81
N THR A 274 7.22 3.69 29.17
CA THR A 274 7.45 2.59 28.25
C THR A 274 7.91 3.14 26.89
N PRO A 275 9.05 2.69 26.34
CA PRO A 275 9.52 3.14 25.05
C PRO A 275 8.59 2.64 23.91
N LEU A 276 8.30 3.51 22.95
CA LEU A 276 7.54 3.18 21.75
C LEU A 276 8.51 2.72 20.66
N ILE A 277 9.00 1.49 20.76
CA ILE A 277 10.11 1.00 19.91
C ILE A 277 9.57 0.36 18.62
N GLY A 278 10.18 0.73 17.48
CA GLY A 278 10.11 -0.03 16.23
C GLY A 278 8.84 0.15 15.41
N TYR A 279 8.01 1.13 15.72
CA TYR A 279 6.74 1.33 15.04
C TYR A 279 6.73 2.58 14.18
N TYR A 280 5.97 2.52 13.08
CA TYR A 280 5.54 3.69 12.32
C TYR A 280 4.14 4.05 12.75
N TYR A 281 3.95 5.29 13.16
CA TYR A 281 2.62 5.81 13.51
C TYR A 281 2.16 6.77 12.44
N ILE A 282 0.85 6.83 12.28
CA ILE A 282 0.17 7.79 11.42
C ILE A 282 -0.77 8.64 12.28
N LYS A 283 -0.65 9.96 12.17
CA LYS A 283 -1.44 10.92 12.92
C LYS A 283 -1.68 12.17 12.07
N ARG A 284 -2.53 13.05 12.55
CA ARG A 284 -2.74 14.39 12.00
C ARG A 284 -1.81 15.39 12.67
N LEU A 285 -1.20 16.28 11.88
CA LEU A 285 -0.35 17.35 12.38
C LEU A 285 -1.22 18.43 13.00
N ALA A 286 -1.28 18.44 14.33
CA ALA A 286 -2.08 19.39 15.10
C ALA A 286 -1.37 20.73 15.27
N GLY A 287 -0.04 20.72 15.48
CA GLY A 287 0.72 21.94 15.68
C GLY A 287 2.15 21.84 15.17
N LEU A 288 2.68 22.98 14.78
CA LEU A 288 4.04 23.20 14.29
C LEU A 288 4.96 23.71 15.41
N PRO A 289 6.29 23.68 15.20
CA PRO A 289 7.24 24.24 16.16
C PRO A 289 6.87 25.66 16.62
N GLY A 290 6.82 25.88 17.94
CA GLY A 290 6.50 27.17 18.56
C GLY A 290 5.02 27.52 18.64
N ASP A 291 4.10 26.67 18.11
CA ASP A 291 2.67 26.87 18.32
C ASP A 291 2.29 26.57 19.76
N THR A 292 1.23 27.24 20.24
CA THR A 292 0.55 26.89 21.48
C THR A 292 -0.79 26.25 21.16
N LEU A 293 -1.06 25.11 21.77
CA LEU A 293 -2.28 24.34 21.61
C LEU A 293 -3.13 24.39 22.87
N ARG A 294 -4.45 24.32 22.72
CA ARG A 294 -5.41 24.19 23.79
C ARG A 294 -6.64 23.42 23.28
N ILE A 295 -7.24 22.60 24.12
CA ILE A 295 -8.51 21.95 23.86
C ILE A 295 -9.55 22.58 24.79
N ASP A 296 -10.65 23.08 24.19
CA ASP A 296 -11.79 23.59 24.91
C ASP A 296 -13.08 22.95 24.31
N ASP A 297 -13.93 22.41 25.16
CA ASP A 297 -15.20 21.78 24.75
C ASP A 297 -15.04 20.77 23.57
N GLY A 298 -13.98 19.99 23.59
CA GLY A 298 -13.70 18.99 22.55
C GLY A 298 -13.16 19.56 21.23
N HIS A 299 -12.86 20.86 21.15
CA HIS A 299 -12.26 21.51 19.99
C HIS A 299 -10.81 21.91 20.25
N LEU A 300 -9.96 21.65 19.26
CA LEU A 300 -8.58 22.09 19.26
C LEU A 300 -8.46 23.53 18.79
N TYR A 301 -7.84 24.37 19.59
CA TYR A 301 -7.47 25.74 19.28
C TYR A 301 -5.95 25.84 19.15
N ILE A 302 -5.51 26.61 18.17
CA ILE A 302 -4.10 26.78 17.83
C ILE A 302 -3.77 28.27 17.83
N ARG A 303 -2.74 28.63 18.58
CA ARG A 303 -2.11 29.96 18.52
C ARG A 303 -0.75 29.79 17.87
N PRO A 304 -0.54 30.24 16.61
CA PRO A 304 0.75 30.21 15.96
C PRO A 304 1.83 30.99 16.73
N LYS A 305 3.08 30.60 16.62
CA LYS A 305 4.24 31.20 17.31
C LYS A 305 4.25 32.76 17.28
N ASN A 306 3.82 33.33 16.15
CA ASN A 306 3.87 34.79 15.95
C ASN A 306 2.46 35.45 16.03
N ALA A 307 1.47 34.75 16.60
CA ALA A 307 0.11 35.25 16.77
C ALA A 307 -0.24 35.43 18.24
N ASN A 308 -1.17 36.39 18.51
CA ASN A 308 -1.63 36.67 19.86
C ASN A 308 -2.97 36.00 20.22
N THR A 309 -3.64 35.40 19.22
CA THR A 309 -4.99 34.84 19.40
C THR A 309 -5.03 33.36 19.02
N PHE A 310 -5.84 32.63 19.77
CA PHE A 310 -6.20 31.25 19.41
C PHE A 310 -7.25 31.26 18.31
N LEU A 311 -7.06 30.38 17.34
CA LEU A 311 -8.06 30.13 16.28
C LEU A 311 -8.40 28.63 16.27
N PRO A 312 -9.66 28.26 15.93
CA PRO A 312 -10.04 26.87 15.75
C PRO A 312 -9.17 26.18 14.70
N ALA A 313 -8.88 24.91 14.91
CA ALA A 313 -7.99 24.14 14.03
C ALA A 313 -8.47 24.13 12.56
N GLU A 314 -9.77 24.15 12.32
CA GLU A 314 -10.41 24.18 10.98
C GLU A 314 -10.05 25.44 10.19
N THR A 315 -9.69 26.53 10.86
CA THR A 315 -9.20 27.76 10.21
C THR A 315 -7.91 27.54 9.45
N PHE A 316 -7.08 26.62 9.94
CA PHE A 316 -5.78 26.28 9.31
C PHE A 316 -5.91 25.19 8.25
N ASN A 317 -6.82 24.25 8.46
CA ASN A 317 -7.09 23.19 7.50
C ASN A 317 -8.51 22.65 7.67
N PRO A 318 -9.37 22.77 6.63
CA PRO A 318 -10.75 22.27 6.68
C PRO A 318 -10.85 20.76 6.95
N ALA A 319 -9.78 19.99 6.77
CA ALA A 319 -9.79 18.55 7.09
C ALA A 319 -10.03 18.26 8.58
N PHE A 320 -9.78 19.20 9.48
CA PHE A 320 -10.16 19.09 10.89
C PHE A 320 -11.68 19.01 11.11
N ALA A 321 -12.49 19.58 10.21
CA ALA A 321 -13.94 19.51 10.32
C ALA A 321 -14.48 18.07 10.37
N LYS A 322 -13.77 17.09 9.79
CA LYS A 322 -14.13 15.68 9.89
C LYS A 322 -14.10 15.16 11.33
N VAL A 323 -13.12 15.63 12.10
CA VAL A 323 -12.91 15.23 13.51
C VAL A 323 -14.10 15.70 14.36
N TYR A 324 -14.68 16.88 14.02
CA TYR A 324 -15.77 17.51 14.76
C TYR A 324 -17.15 17.23 14.14
N SER A 325 -17.22 16.41 13.10
CA SER A 325 -18.47 16.19 12.34
C SER A 325 -19.54 15.36 13.07
N GLY A 326 -19.17 14.69 14.16
CA GLY A 326 -20.06 13.73 14.84
C GLY A 326 -20.35 12.45 14.04
N LEU A 327 -19.82 12.33 12.81
CA LEU A 327 -19.98 11.15 11.96
C LEU A 327 -19.44 9.91 12.65
N GLY A 328 -20.24 8.84 12.70
CA GLY A 328 -19.82 7.58 13.31
C GLY A 328 -19.66 7.63 14.83
N GLY A 329 -20.18 8.69 15.51
CA GLY A 329 -20.09 8.87 16.96
C GLY A 329 -18.76 9.42 17.46
N TYR A 330 -17.91 9.94 16.55
CA TYR A 330 -16.64 10.59 16.93
C TYR A 330 -16.91 12.00 17.49
N GLN A 331 -16.31 12.33 18.64
CA GLN A 331 -16.66 13.49 19.46
C GLN A 331 -15.61 14.61 19.48
N GLY A 332 -14.78 14.70 18.45
CA GLY A 332 -13.72 15.72 18.43
C GLY A 332 -12.49 15.30 19.23
N HIS A 333 -11.74 16.26 19.77
CA HIS A 333 -10.54 16.00 20.56
C HIS A 333 -10.86 16.03 22.05
N LEU A 334 -10.72 14.88 22.74
CA LEU A 334 -10.87 14.82 24.19
C LEU A 334 -9.66 15.45 24.88
N PRO A 335 -9.89 16.33 25.87
CA PRO A 335 -8.81 16.86 26.69
C PRO A 335 -8.25 15.76 27.58
N MET A 336 -6.94 15.54 27.51
CA MET A 336 -6.24 14.55 28.33
C MET A 336 -4.72 14.76 28.32
N GLY A 337 -4.07 14.28 29.35
CA GLY A 337 -2.61 14.26 29.45
C GLY A 337 -1.97 15.65 29.34
N ARG A 338 -1.20 15.92 28.28
CA ARG A 338 -0.54 17.23 28.10
C ARG A 338 -1.49 18.33 27.59
N LEU A 339 -2.67 17.98 27.14
CA LEU A 339 -3.74 18.90 26.74
C LEU A 339 -5.01 18.59 27.53
N GLU A 340 -4.94 18.72 28.85
CA GLU A 340 -6.11 18.74 29.70
C GLU A 340 -6.99 19.96 29.39
N GLU A 341 -8.23 19.95 29.89
CA GLU A 341 -9.19 21.03 29.63
C GLU A 341 -8.59 22.41 30.01
N HIS A 342 -8.62 23.35 29.06
CA HIS A 342 -8.10 24.71 29.17
C HIS A 342 -6.56 24.81 29.41
N VAL A 343 -5.81 23.70 29.39
CA VAL A 343 -4.35 23.74 29.51
C VAL A 343 -3.71 24.18 28.20
N GLU A 344 -2.87 25.19 28.25
CA GLU A 344 -2.06 25.65 27.11
C GLU A 344 -0.74 24.86 27.07
N PHE A 345 -0.42 24.28 25.94
CA PHE A 345 0.85 23.60 25.68
C PHE A 345 1.60 24.27 24.53
N THR A 346 2.77 24.82 24.81
CA THR A 346 3.64 25.37 23.76
C THR A 346 4.60 24.32 23.25
N ILE A 347 4.61 24.12 21.93
CA ILE A 347 5.44 23.12 21.26
C ILE A 347 6.88 23.61 21.16
N PRO A 348 7.89 22.82 21.57
CA PRO A 348 9.30 23.16 21.37
C PRO A 348 9.66 23.44 19.90
N ASP A 349 10.72 24.25 19.68
CA ASP A 349 11.11 24.72 18.33
C ASP A 349 11.60 23.61 17.38
N ASP A 350 11.98 22.44 17.88
CA ASP A 350 12.43 21.28 17.13
C ASP A 350 11.38 20.15 17.04
N CYS A 351 10.19 20.40 17.57
CA CYS A 351 9.11 19.41 17.68
C CYS A 351 7.84 19.87 16.98
N CYS A 352 6.98 18.92 16.69
CA CYS A 352 5.61 19.13 16.29
C CYS A 352 4.64 18.36 17.22
N PHE A 353 3.35 18.55 17.05
CA PHE A 353 2.33 17.89 17.87
C PHE A 353 1.38 17.11 16.98
N ALA A 354 1.25 15.82 17.25
CA ALA A 354 0.50 14.86 16.45
C ALA A 354 -0.71 14.34 17.21
N LEU A 355 -1.91 14.43 16.62
CA LEU A 355 -3.16 13.93 17.20
C LEU A 355 -3.80 12.89 16.29
N GLY A 356 -4.45 11.90 16.90
CA GLY A 356 -5.32 10.99 16.19
C GLY A 356 -6.72 11.57 16.06
N ASP A 357 -7.36 11.35 14.90
CA ASP A 357 -8.73 11.81 14.65
C ASP A 357 -9.74 11.07 15.53
N ASN A 358 -9.45 9.80 15.91
CA ASN A 358 -10.22 9.04 16.87
C ASN A 358 -9.66 9.24 18.28
N THR A 359 -10.00 10.33 18.86
CA THR A 359 -9.40 10.85 20.09
C THR A 359 -9.47 9.89 21.28
N ALA A 360 -10.57 9.16 21.44
CA ALA A 360 -10.77 8.18 22.53
C ALA A 360 -9.90 6.94 22.38
N ASN A 361 -9.38 6.68 21.17
CA ASN A 361 -8.65 5.47 20.81
C ASN A 361 -7.33 5.78 20.12
N SER A 362 -6.70 6.88 20.52
CA SER A 362 -5.43 7.32 19.96
C SER A 362 -4.38 7.46 21.04
N LEU A 363 -3.32 6.69 20.90
CA LEU A 363 -2.06 6.97 21.59
C LEU A 363 -1.31 7.99 20.75
N ASP A 364 -1.24 9.25 21.23
CA ASP A 364 -0.72 10.38 20.47
C ASP A 364 0.04 11.37 21.38
N SER A 365 0.34 12.57 20.88
CA SER A 365 1.14 13.54 21.60
C SER A 365 0.55 14.00 22.94
N ARG A 366 -0.72 13.76 23.20
CA ARG A 366 -1.32 14.00 24.52
C ARG A 366 -0.72 13.05 25.57
N ASP A 367 -0.34 11.82 25.18
CA ASP A 367 0.29 10.85 26.06
C ASP A 367 1.83 10.99 26.05
N TRP A 368 2.47 10.79 24.91
CA TRP A 368 3.93 10.73 24.79
C TRP A 368 4.60 12.09 24.55
N GLY A 369 3.85 13.17 24.38
CA GLY A 369 4.38 14.55 24.28
C GLY A 369 4.73 15.00 22.86
N PRO A 370 5.58 16.05 22.72
CA PRO A 370 5.96 16.59 21.43
C PRO A 370 6.82 15.60 20.64
N LEU A 371 6.59 15.56 19.33
CA LEU A 371 7.27 14.70 18.36
C LEU A 371 8.46 15.45 17.75
N PRO A 372 9.69 14.97 17.85
CA PRO A 372 10.81 15.58 17.14
C PRO A 372 10.58 15.57 15.62
N VAL A 373 10.80 16.72 14.96
CA VAL A 373 10.57 16.87 13.51
C VAL A 373 11.41 15.88 12.69
N LYS A 374 12.60 15.52 13.18
CA LYS A 374 13.47 14.50 12.55
C LYS A 374 12.85 13.12 12.42
N ASN A 375 11.83 12.81 13.22
CA ASN A 375 11.14 11.52 13.19
C ASN A 375 10.11 11.42 12.06
N ILE A 376 9.82 12.52 11.38
CA ILE A 376 8.86 12.55 10.27
C ILE A 376 9.41 11.77 9.09
N ILE A 377 8.61 10.83 8.59
CA ILE A 377 8.93 9.99 7.43
C ILE A 377 8.36 10.58 6.15
N GLY A 378 7.11 11.05 6.18
CA GLY A 378 6.46 11.58 4.98
C GLY A 378 5.00 11.95 5.19
N ARG A 379 4.42 12.56 4.14
CA ARG A 379 3.02 12.95 4.06
C ARG A 379 2.17 11.81 3.54
N ALA A 380 1.07 11.49 4.19
CA ALA A 380 0.07 10.58 3.66
C ALA A 380 -0.71 11.26 2.54
N VAL A 381 -0.72 10.71 1.33
CA VAL A 381 -1.28 11.41 0.17
C VAL A 381 -2.50 10.74 -0.43
N PHE A 382 -2.52 9.42 -0.53
CA PHE A 382 -3.52 8.72 -1.32
C PHE A 382 -3.82 7.33 -0.77
N VAL A 383 -5.10 7.04 -0.51
CA VAL A 383 -5.59 5.69 -0.19
C VAL A 383 -5.82 4.94 -1.49
N PHE A 384 -5.11 3.83 -1.69
CA PHE A 384 -5.24 3.02 -2.92
C PHE A 384 -5.96 1.69 -2.70
N TRP A 385 -6.15 1.25 -1.46
CA TRP A 385 -6.73 -0.04 -1.12
C TRP A 385 -7.45 -0.01 0.24
N PRO A 386 -8.54 -0.77 0.47
CA PRO A 386 -9.27 -1.61 -0.49
C PRO A 386 -9.97 -0.77 -1.57
N ILE A 387 -10.23 -1.39 -2.75
CA ILE A 387 -10.92 -0.72 -3.85
C ILE A 387 -12.39 -0.47 -3.44
N SER A 388 -12.65 0.75 -2.98
CA SER A 388 -13.93 1.18 -2.46
C SER A 388 -14.10 2.69 -2.70
N ARG A 389 -15.18 3.29 -2.21
CA ARG A 389 -15.37 4.76 -2.23
C ARG A 389 -14.30 5.51 -1.44
N ARG A 390 -13.48 4.80 -0.65
CA ARG A 390 -12.39 5.38 0.14
C ARG A 390 -11.13 5.64 -0.67
N VAL A 391 -10.98 5.03 -1.87
CA VAL A 391 -9.84 5.28 -2.76
C VAL A 391 -9.77 6.75 -3.15
N GLY A 392 -8.62 7.38 -2.92
CA GLY A 392 -8.37 8.79 -3.26
C GLY A 392 -7.52 9.54 -2.24
N GLY A 393 -7.50 10.88 -2.34
CA GLY A 393 -6.71 11.72 -1.43
C GLY A 393 -7.09 11.53 0.03
N VAL A 394 -6.10 11.54 0.93
CA VAL A 394 -6.31 11.39 2.38
C VAL A 394 -7.07 12.59 2.96
N ASP A 395 -6.79 13.79 2.47
CA ASP A 395 -7.38 15.06 2.96
C ASP A 395 -8.71 15.42 2.25
N ARG A 396 -9.47 14.43 1.78
CA ARG A 396 -10.80 14.69 1.23
C ARG A 396 -11.70 15.36 2.25
N LEU A 397 -12.41 16.39 1.80
CA LEU A 397 -13.41 17.09 2.61
C LEU A 397 -14.75 16.34 2.61
N ASP A 398 -15.06 15.61 1.54
CA ASP A 398 -16.29 14.83 1.45
C ASP A 398 -16.36 13.79 2.56
N PRO A 399 -17.50 13.71 3.28
CA PRO A 399 -17.69 12.66 4.27
C PRO A 399 -17.64 11.30 3.55
N LEU A 400 -16.58 10.55 3.79
CA LEU A 400 -16.55 9.17 3.34
C LEU A 400 -17.63 8.40 4.09
N PRO A 401 -18.38 7.51 3.41
CA PRO A 401 -19.31 6.66 4.12
C PRO A 401 -18.49 5.89 5.16
N VAL A 402 -18.77 6.19 6.40
CA VAL A 402 -18.31 5.36 7.52
C VAL A 402 -18.86 3.98 7.21
N PRO A 403 -18.02 2.92 7.13
CA PRO A 403 -18.55 1.57 7.09
C PRO A 403 -19.57 1.47 8.21
N THR A 404 -20.72 0.84 7.98
CA THR A 404 -21.75 0.69 9.02
C THR A 404 -21.15 -0.17 10.12
N VAL A 405 -20.38 0.49 10.92
CA VAL A 405 -19.81 0.00 12.14
C VAL A 405 -20.92 0.18 13.16
N TYR A 406 -21.17 -0.82 13.96
CA TYR A 406 -22.03 -0.60 15.11
C TYR A 406 -21.63 0.70 15.78
N PRO A 407 -22.58 1.60 16.09
CA PRO A 407 -22.26 2.78 16.84
C PRO A 407 -21.48 2.33 18.07
N PRO A 408 -20.41 3.03 18.46
CA PRO A 408 -19.77 2.76 19.72
C PRO A 408 -20.89 2.68 20.74
N SER A 409 -21.00 1.55 21.43
CA SER A 409 -22.03 1.38 22.44
C SER A 409 -21.98 2.64 23.29
N SER A 410 -23.11 3.26 23.52
CA SER A 410 -23.25 4.47 24.37
C SER A 410 -22.75 4.26 25.81
N THR A 411 -22.33 3.08 26.13
CA THR A 411 -21.50 2.66 27.26
C THR A 411 -20.05 2.59 26.81
N GLN A 412 -19.37 3.75 26.75
CA GLN A 412 -17.91 3.75 26.81
C GLN A 412 -17.48 3.05 28.10
N PRO A 413 -16.60 2.06 28.06
CA PRO A 413 -15.89 1.71 29.26
C PRO A 413 -15.08 2.92 29.67
N THR A 414 -15.44 3.51 30.82
CA THR A 414 -14.60 4.38 31.62
C THR A 414 -13.16 3.91 31.50
N ALA A 415 -12.25 4.82 31.23
CA ALA A 415 -10.83 4.66 31.01
C ALA A 415 -10.30 3.29 31.49
N MET A 416 -9.90 2.46 30.53
CA MET A 416 -9.33 1.14 30.82
C MET A 416 -8.17 1.32 31.79
N ASN A 417 -8.34 0.91 33.03
CA ASN A 417 -7.26 0.54 33.92
C ASN A 417 -6.53 -0.64 33.26
N LEU A 418 -5.56 -0.35 32.43
CA LEU A 418 -4.54 -1.29 31.99
C LEU A 418 -3.59 -1.46 33.18
N GLN A 419 -3.84 -2.46 34.00
CA GLN A 419 -2.82 -3.02 34.88
C GLN A 419 -1.81 -3.81 34.08
#